data_532047ddd8aecba1d7752dab8c9e23ff
#
_entry.id   532047ddd8aecba1d7752dab8c9e23ff
#
_cell.length_a   1.000
_cell.length_b   1.000
_cell.length_c   1.000
_cell.angle_alpha   90.00
_cell.angle_beta   90.00
_cell.angle_gamma   90.00
#
_symmetry.space_group_name_H-M   'P 1'
#
loop_
_entity.id
_entity.type
_entity.pdbx_description
1 polymer ?
#
loop_
_entity_poly.entity_id
_entity_poly.type
_entity_poly.pdbx_seq_one_letter_code
_entity_poly.pdbx_strand_id
1 'polypeptide(L)'
;TIPIEGKQQEIPAVPTEGTELFHWNSDNRFGAKGIRLFIPKGNLYNNLHFRYTVKKDSAAWADTHRLHDTPVPLHQSARLSLFLHHDTLTNKRQYGIVRLRKGRASWIGGYYRNGWIDTNIRELGDYTILPDTLPPTITPLNPQNWVSKRRIVFRLSDNLSGVKTYRGEIDGRFALFEMNNRSVIAYRFDPKRLSKGTHMLRLSVIDACGNESIYTYSFTW
;
A
#
# COMPACT_ATOMS: atom_id res chain seq x y z
N THR A 1 -47.50 2.92 7.21
CA THR A 1 -46.64 3.87 7.98
C THR A 1 -46.06 3.09 9.14
N ILE A 2 -44.76 2.94 9.19
CA ILE A 2 -44.05 2.34 10.32
C ILE A 2 -43.65 3.51 11.24
N PRO A 3 -44.14 3.60 12.47
CA PRO A 3 -43.73 4.65 13.39
C PRO A 3 -42.28 4.38 13.81
N ILE A 4 -41.41 5.35 13.59
CA ILE A 4 -40.02 5.34 14.09
C ILE A 4 -40.02 6.12 15.41
N GLU A 5 -39.94 5.42 16.54
CA GLU A 5 -39.69 6.04 17.83
C GLU A 5 -38.20 6.25 18.03
N GLY A 6 -37.77 7.50 17.95
CA GLY A 6 -36.41 7.88 18.34
C GLY A 6 -36.24 7.88 19.85
N LYS A 7 -35.41 7.03 20.43
CA LYS A 7 -34.98 7.19 21.82
C LYS A 7 -33.95 8.31 21.86
N GLN A 8 -34.22 9.34 22.63
CA GLN A 8 -33.26 10.38 22.95
C GLN A 8 -32.16 9.74 23.84
N GLN A 9 -31.00 9.44 23.25
CA GLN A 9 -29.85 8.94 23.97
C GLN A 9 -28.91 10.12 24.21
N GLU A 10 -28.64 10.44 25.47
CA GLU A 10 -27.59 11.42 25.78
C GLU A 10 -26.26 10.93 25.22
N ILE A 11 -25.73 11.66 24.25
CA ILE A 11 -24.40 11.40 23.71
C ILE A 11 -23.41 11.96 24.73
N PRO A 12 -22.58 11.12 25.38
CA PRO A 12 -21.61 11.61 26.36
C PRO A 12 -20.71 12.67 25.70
N ALA A 13 -20.45 13.77 26.40
CA ALA A 13 -19.54 14.80 25.93
C ALA A 13 -18.15 14.19 25.67
N VAL A 14 -17.60 14.40 24.48
CA VAL A 14 -16.24 13.94 24.15
C VAL A 14 -15.25 14.74 25.01
N PRO A 15 -14.36 14.09 25.79
CA PRO A 15 -13.33 14.80 26.54
C PRO A 15 -12.46 15.64 25.61
N THR A 16 -12.38 16.94 25.85
CA THR A 16 -11.62 17.88 25.02
C THR A 16 -10.23 18.21 25.58
N GLU A 17 -9.94 17.78 26.80
CA GLU A 17 -8.64 17.97 27.44
C GLU A 17 -7.52 17.27 26.65
N GLY A 18 -6.41 17.97 26.41
CA GLY A 18 -5.27 17.47 25.63
C GLY A 18 -5.56 17.33 24.14
N THR A 19 -6.58 18.03 23.61
CA THR A 19 -6.92 18.04 22.19
C THR A 19 -6.65 19.41 21.57
N GLU A 20 -6.43 19.45 20.25
CA GLU A 20 -6.40 20.64 19.44
C GLU A 20 -7.67 20.70 18.57
N LEU A 21 -8.35 21.85 18.52
CA LEU A 21 -9.55 21.99 17.72
C LEU A 21 -9.19 22.22 16.25
N PHE A 22 -9.51 21.24 15.40
CA PHE A 22 -9.44 21.36 13.95
C PHE A 22 -10.79 21.78 13.40
N HIS A 23 -10.80 22.83 12.58
CA HIS A 23 -12.02 23.36 11.98
C HIS A 23 -12.26 22.77 10.60
N TRP A 24 -13.47 22.33 10.33
CA TRP A 24 -13.84 21.78 9.02
C TRP A 24 -13.75 22.81 7.87
N ASN A 25 -13.94 24.09 8.17
CA ASN A 25 -14.00 25.19 7.23
C ASN A 25 -12.70 25.99 7.11
N SER A 26 -11.58 25.49 7.63
CA SER A 26 -10.26 26.10 7.51
C SER A 26 -9.17 25.06 7.26
N ASP A 27 -7.99 25.51 6.82
CA ASP A 27 -6.79 24.69 6.77
C ASP A 27 -6.32 24.37 8.20
N ASN A 28 -6.05 23.12 8.46
CA ASN A 28 -5.51 22.65 9.73
C ASN A 28 -4.07 22.16 9.53
N ARG A 29 -3.17 22.61 10.38
CA ARG A 29 -1.75 22.24 10.37
C ARG A 29 -1.36 21.75 11.76
N PHE A 30 -0.77 20.58 11.81
CA PHE A 30 -0.23 20.02 13.04
C PHE A 30 1.24 19.65 12.84
N GLY A 31 2.07 19.93 13.84
CA GLY A 31 3.48 19.56 13.84
C GLY A 31 3.95 19.16 15.22
N ALA A 32 4.66 18.04 15.29
CA ALA A 32 5.35 17.57 16.48
C ALA A 32 6.70 16.95 16.06
N LYS A 33 7.51 16.51 17.04
CA LYS A 33 8.78 15.84 16.70
C LYS A 33 8.52 14.63 15.82
N GLY A 34 9.11 14.62 14.62
CA GLY A 34 9.03 13.52 13.68
C GLY A 34 7.75 13.43 12.81
N ILE A 35 6.84 14.41 12.94
CA ILE A 35 5.60 14.43 12.15
C ILE A 35 5.19 15.83 11.73
N ARG A 36 4.60 15.91 10.53
CA ARG A 36 3.87 17.08 10.00
C ARG A 36 2.59 16.59 9.34
N LEU A 37 1.46 17.22 9.67
CA LEU A 37 0.16 16.92 9.08
C LEU A 37 -0.46 18.22 8.55
N PHE A 38 -0.97 18.19 7.33
CA PHE A 38 -1.74 19.26 6.72
C PHE A 38 -3.07 18.72 6.18
N ILE A 39 -4.16 19.22 6.74
CA ILE A 39 -5.53 18.89 6.33
C ILE A 39 -6.13 20.14 5.70
N PRO A 40 -6.37 20.16 4.38
CA PRO A 40 -6.98 21.31 3.70
C PRO A 40 -8.39 21.62 4.20
N LYS A 41 -8.81 22.86 4.06
CA LYS A 41 -10.18 23.34 4.28
C LYS A 41 -11.20 22.42 3.59
N GLY A 42 -12.30 22.10 4.27
CA GLY A 42 -13.40 21.27 3.74
C GLY A 42 -13.07 19.78 3.67
N ASN A 43 -11.96 19.35 4.26
CA ASN A 43 -11.55 17.94 4.26
C ASN A 43 -12.08 17.16 5.48
N LEU A 44 -12.41 17.86 6.55
CA LEU A 44 -13.14 17.31 7.68
C LEU A 44 -14.64 17.52 7.50
N TYR A 45 -15.45 16.56 7.91
CA TYR A 45 -16.94 16.65 7.83
C TYR A 45 -17.51 17.56 8.91
N ASN A 46 -16.85 17.64 10.07
CA ASN A 46 -17.21 18.48 11.22
C ASN A 46 -15.95 18.99 11.90
N ASN A 47 -16.08 19.94 12.84
CA ASN A 47 -15.00 20.30 13.73
C ASN A 47 -14.54 19.05 14.53
N LEU A 48 -13.24 18.90 14.69
CA LEU A 48 -12.63 17.72 15.32
C LEU A 48 -11.76 18.17 16.49
N HIS A 49 -12.05 17.69 17.70
CA HIS A 49 -11.12 17.75 18.82
C HIS A 49 -10.01 16.74 18.61
N PHE A 50 -9.04 17.13 17.78
CA PHE A 50 -7.93 16.27 17.34
C PHE A 50 -7.04 15.91 18.52
N ARG A 51 -6.79 14.63 18.71
CA ARG A 51 -5.87 14.11 19.72
C ARG A 51 -4.67 13.46 19.03
N TYR A 52 -3.48 13.75 19.52
CA TYR A 52 -2.26 13.16 19.03
C TYR A 52 -1.54 12.40 20.13
N THR A 53 -1.09 11.19 19.81
CA THR A 53 -0.19 10.42 20.67
C THR A 53 0.92 9.79 19.83
N VAL A 54 2.05 9.50 20.46
CA VAL A 54 3.21 8.89 19.83
C VAL A 54 3.75 7.75 20.67
N LYS A 55 3.95 6.61 20.05
CA LYS A 55 4.73 5.50 20.62
C LYS A 55 6.15 5.62 20.06
N LYS A 56 7.07 6.04 20.93
CA LYS A 56 8.50 6.18 20.58
C LYS A 56 9.15 4.81 20.47
N ASP A 57 9.96 4.63 19.44
CA ASP A 57 10.77 3.44 19.24
C ASP A 57 12.04 3.84 18.46
N SER A 58 13.14 4.01 19.18
CA SER A 58 14.41 4.42 18.58
C SER A 58 15.07 3.34 17.71
N ALA A 59 14.68 2.08 17.88
CA ALA A 59 15.15 0.97 17.06
C ALA A 59 14.34 0.79 15.78
N ALA A 60 13.12 1.33 15.72
CA ALA A 60 12.28 1.31 14.52
C ALA A 60 12.73 2.37 13.50
N TRP A 61 12.27 2.23 12.26
CA TRP A 61 12.54 3.17 11.18
C TRP A 61 11.92 4.56 11.41
N ALA A 62 10.83 4.62 12.18
CA ALA A 62 10.20 5.84 12.68
C ALA A 62 9.36 5.51 13.91
N ASP A 63 9.03 6.53 14.70
CA ASP A 63 8.01 6.41 15.75
C ASP A 63 6.65 6.02 15.14
N THR A 64 5.77 5.42 15.96
CA THR A 64 4.37 5.22 15.56
C THR A 64 3.55 6.41 16.03
N HIS A 65 3.00 7.15 15.08
CA HIS A 65 2.19 8.34 15.30
C HIS A 65 0.71 8.00 15.20
N ARG A 66 -0.04 8.21 16.28
CA ARG A 66 -1.48 8.07 16.30
C ARG A 66 -2.14 9.42 16.07
N LEU A 67 -2.84 9.52 14.95
CA LEU A 67 -3.62 10.69 14.54
C LEU A 67 -5.08 10.45 14.92
N HIS A 68 -5.46 10.89 16.11
CA HIS A 68 -6.76 10.70 16.74
C HIS A 68 -7.00 9.30 17.32
N ASP A 69 -7.94 9.19 18.28
CA ASP A 69 -8.21 7.95 19.02
C ASP A 69 -8.96 6.91 18.17
N THR A 70 -9.78 7.36 17.23
CA THR A 70 -10.53 6.53 16.29
C THR A 70 -10.22 6.94 14.86
N PRO A 71 -10.31 6.03 13.89
CA PRO A 71 -10.17 6.39 12.48
C PRO A 71 -11.20 7.44 12.07
N VAL A 72 -10.73 8.57 11.53
CA VAL A 72 -11.57 9.65 11.00
C VAL A 72 -11.37 9.71 9.49
N PRO A 73 -12.40 9.42 8.69
CA PRO A 73 -12.31 9.53 7.24
C PRO A 73 -12.19 11.00 6.83
N LEU A 74 -11.44 11.23 5.76
CA LEU A 74 -11.25 12.54 5.16
C LEU A 74 -11.96 12.60 3.80
N HIS A 75 -12.60 13.72 3.50
CA HIS A 75 -13.30 13.92 2.22
C HIS A 75 -12.35 13.84 1.03
N GLN A 76 -11.17 14.45 1.18
CA GLN A 76 -10.07 14.40 0.23
C GLN A 76 -8.78 13.95 0.92
N SER A 77 -7.67 13.97 0.21
CA SER A 77 -6.37 13.63 0.79
C SER A 77 -5.83 14.74 1.69
N ALA A 78 -5.23 14.35 2.80
CA ALA A 78 -4.40 15.20 3.65
C ALA A 78 -2.93 14.82 3.45
N ARG A 79 -2.02 15.77 3.58
CA ARG A 79 -0.58 15.53 3.49
C ARG A 79 -0.03 15.12 4.87
N LEU A 80 0.66 13.99 4.89
CA LEU A 80 1.38 13.47 6.04
C LEU A 80 2.87 13.36 5.72
N SER A 81 3.74 13.85 6.60
CA SER A 81 5.19 13.69 6.53
C SER A 81 5.67 13.06 7.83
N LEU A 82 6.45 12.00 7.74
CA LEU A 82 7.09 11.34 8.88
C LEU A 82 8.60 11.38 8.73
N PHE A 83 9.30 11.57 9.85
CA PHE A 83 10.76 11.61 9.89
C PHE A 83 11.33 10.19 10.06
N LEU A 84 12.34 9.88 9.25
CA LEU A 84 13.04 8.60 9.24
C LEU A 84 14.18 8.62 10.27
N HIS A 85 14.20 7.67 11.21
CA HIS A 85 15.27 7.58 12.22
C HIS A 85 16.58 7.04 11.63
N HIS A 86 16.48 6.02 10.75
CA HIS A 86 17.62 5.32 10.18
C HIS A 86 17.58 5.38 8.65
N ASP A 87 18.36 6.30 8.07
CA ASP A 87 18.44 6.49 6.62
C ASP A 87 19.59 5.68 6.00
N THR A 88 19.50 4.35 6.05
CA THR A 88 20.59 3.44 5.65
C THR A 88 20.44 2.82 4.26
N LEU A 89 19.23 2.81 3.68
CA LEU A 89 19.01 2.21 2.36
C LEU A 89 19.48 3.14 1.25
N THR A 90 20.20 2.58 0.27
CA THR A 90 20.64 3.30 -0.94
C THR A 90 19.44 3.68 -1.81
N ASN A 91 18.53 2.72 -2.04
CA ASN A 91 17.30 2.98 -2.78
C ASN A 91 16.23 3.59 -1.87
N LYS A 92 16.09 4.90 -1.90
CA LYS A 92 15.14 5.64 -1.06
C LYS A 92 13.66 5.36 -1.37
N ARG A 93 13.35 4.75 -2.52
CA ARG A 93 11.97 4.33 -2.87
C ARG A 93 11.49 3.15 -2.03
N GLN A 94 12.40 2.45 -1.36
CA GLN A 94 12.06 1.33 -0.48
C GLN A 94 11.49 1.77 0.87
N TYR A 95 11.61 3.04 1.26
CA TYR A 95 10.93 3.58 2.42
C TYR A 95 9.50 4.01 2.08
N GLY A 96 8.56 3.66 2.92
CA GLY A 96 7.18 4.12 2.77
C GLY A 96 6.45 4.23 4.09
N ILE A 97 5.48 5.13 4.12
CA ILE A 97 4.54 5.22 5.23
C ILE A 97 3.57 4.06 5.13
N VAL A 98 3.34 3.42 6.26
CA VAL A 98 2.31 2.39 6.42
C VAL A 98 1.28 2.84 7.43
N ARG A 99 0.02 2.46 7.20
CA ARG A 99 -1.04 2.56 8.20
C ARG A 99 -1.10 1.26 8.99
N LEU A 100 -1.15 1.40 10.31
CA LEU A 100 -1.31 0.27 11.22
C LEU A 100 -2.78 0.13 11.64
N ARG A 101 -3.35 -1.05 11.48
CA ARG A 101 -4.71 -1.35 11.91
C ARG A 101 -4.80 -2.78 12.43
N LYS A 102 -5.18 -2.95 13.68
CA LYS A 102 -5.30 -4.28 14.33
C LYS A 102 -4.05 -5.15 14.13
N GLY A 103 -2.86 -4.57 14.35
CA GLY A 103 -1.57 -5.28 14.21
C GLY A 103 -1.12 -5.55 12.75
N ARG A 104 -1.87 -5.09 11.73
CA ARG A 104 -1.50 -5.22 10.32
C ARG A 104 -1.02 -3.89 9.76
N ALA A 105 0.07 -3.94 9.00
CA ALA A 105 0.57 -2.82 8.21
C ALA A 105 -0.09 -2.82 6.82
N SER A 106 -0.53 -1.65 6.38
CA SER A 106 -1.01 -1.42 5.02
C SER A 106 -0.17 -0.33 4.38
N TRP A 107 0.46 -0.65 3.24
CA TRP A 107 1.32 0.26 2.51
C TRP A 107 0.54 1.45 1.95
N ILE A 108 1.01 2.65 2.25
CA ILE A 108 0.55 3.90 1.64
C ILE A 108 1.60 4.40 0.65
N GLY A 109 2.89 4.11 0.93
CA GLY A 109 4.02 4.59 0.17
C GLY A 109 4.44 5.99 0.56
N GLY A 110 5.07 6.71 -0.36
CA GLY A 110 5.51 8.07 -0.15
C GLY A 110 6.76 8.42 -0.95
N TYR A 111 7.22 9.67 -0.78
CA TYR A 111 8.40 10.20 -1.44
C TYR A 111 9.42 10.63 -0.38
N TYR A 112 10.63 10.11 -0.50
CA TYR A 112 11.74 10.53 0.36
C TYR A 112 12.19 11.97 0.01
N ARG A 113 12.35 12.78 1.05
CA ARG A 113 12.92 14.13 0.95
C ARG A 113 13.71 14.48 2.22
N ASN A 114 15.03 14.49 2.15
CA ASN A 114 15.92 14.94 3.25
C ASN A 114 15.57 14.32 4.62
N GLY A 115 15.44 12.98 4.70
CA GLY A 115 15.10 12.27 5.93
C GLY A 115 13.61 12.23 6.27
N TRP A 116 12.74 12.83 5.44
CA TRP A 116 11.29 12.76 5.58
C TRP A 116 10.68 11.90 4.49
N ILE A 117 9.61 11.18 4.83
CA ILE A 117 8.75 10.52 3.86
C ILE A 117 7.43 11.28 3.81
N ASP A 118 7.11 11.83 2.64
CA ASP A 118 5.89 12.60 2.37
C ASP A 118 4.87 11.72 1.66
N THR A 119 3.64 11.70 2.12
CA THR A 119 2.54 10.96 1.49
C THR A 119 1.20 11.68 1.61
N ASN A 120 0.19 11.17 0.92
CA ASN A 120 -1.20 11.59 1.06
C ASN A 120 -2.01 10.48 1.74
N ILE A 121 -2.75 10.86 2.79
CA ILE A 121 -3.64 9.97 3.54
C ILE A 121 -5.09 10.37 3.35
N ARG A 122 -6.03 9.43 3.47
CA ARG A 122 -7.48 9.67 3.38
C ARG A 122 -8.24 9.35 4.66
N GLU A 123 -7.53 9.12 5.72
CA GLU A 123 -8.09 8.75 7.02
C GLU A 123 -7.07 9.13 8.10
N LEU A 124 -7.51 9.58 9.25
CA LEU A 124 -6.67 9.68 10.45
C LEU A 124 -6.57 8.31 11.11
N GLY A 125 -5.45 7.99 11.75
CA GLY A 125 -5.19 6.69 12.35
C GLY A 125 -3.72 6.54 12.75
N ASP A 126 -3.25 5.31 12.90
CA ASP A 126 -1.88 5.00 13.31
C ASP A 126 -0.97 4.85 12.09
N TYR A 127 0.16 5.57 12.07
CA TYR A 127 1.12 5.60 10.97
C TYR A 127 2.55 5.47 11.46
N THR A 128 3.39 4.77 10.69
CA THR A 128 4.83 4.69 10.85
C THR A 128 5.52 4.52 9.49
N ILE A 129 6.85 4.44 9.47
CA ILE A 129 7.62 4.10 8.27
C ILE A 129 8.09 2.65 8.37
N LEU A 130 7.93 1.90 7.29
CA LEU A 130 8.57 0.61 7.08
C LEU A 130 9.31 0.61 5.75
N PRO A 131 10.44 -0.13 5.65
CA PRO A 131 11.08 -0.40 4.36
C PRO A 131 10.43 -1.62 3.70
N ASP A 132 10.36 -1.59 2.38
CA ASP A 132 10.09 -2.76 1.56
C ASP A 132 11.29 -3.05 0.66
N THR A 133 12.07 -4.05 1.07
CA THR A 133 13.31 -4.45 0.39
C THR A 133 13.20 -5.83 -0.27
N LEU A 134 12.07 -6.53 -0.05
CA LEU A 134 11.89 -7.88 -0.56
C LEU A 134 11.17 -7.84 -1.92
N PRO A 135 11.71 -8.54 -2.94
CA PRO A 135 11.04 -8.59 -4.23
C PRO A 135 9.75 -9.44 -4.18
N PRO A 136 8.83 -9.22 -5.14
CA PRO A 136 7.59 -9.99 -5.24
C PRO A 136 7.84 -11.49 -5.40
N THR A 137 6.90 -12.29 -4.96
CA THR A 137 6.93 -13.75 -5.13
C THR A 137 6.14 -14.17 -6.37
N ILE A 138 6.78 -14.97 -7.24
CA ILE A 138 6.20 -15.57 -8.43
C ILE A 138 5.98 -17.05 -8.17
N THR A 139 4.72 -17.50 -8.05
CA THR A 139 4.38 -18.90 -7.80
C THR A 139 3.75 -19.52 -9.05
N PRO A 140 4.41 -20.49 -9.72
CA PRO A 140 3.81 -21.22 -10.83
C PRO A 140 2.66 -22.10 -10.32
N LEU A 141 1.52 -22.11 -11.02
CA LEU A 141 0.37 -22.93 -10.67
C LEU A 141 0.25 -24.12 -11.62
N ASN A 142 0.46 -25.32 -11.10
CA ASN A 142 0.39 -26.61 -11.84
C ASN A 142 1.21 -26.63 -13.13
N PRO A 143 2.54 -26.35 -13.11
CA PRO A 143 3.36 -26.22 -14.31
C PRO A 143 3.38 -27.51 -15.17
N GLN A 144 3.24 -28.69 -14.55
CA GLN A 144 3.14 -29.96 -15.26
C GLN A 144 1.92 -30.07 -16.21
N ASN A 145 0.90 -29.23 -16.01
CA ASN A 145 -0.31 -29.23 -16.81
C ASN A 145 -0.37 -28.08 -17.84
N TRP A 146 0.63 -27.22 -17.90
CA TRP A 146 0.58 -26.03 -18.75
C TRP A 146 0.42 -26.37 -20.24
N VAL A 147 1.21 -27.32 -20.71
CA VAL A 147 1.19 -27.74 -22.12
C VAL A 147 -0.14 -28.41 -22.47
N SER A 148 -0.58 -29.40 -21.68
CA SER A 148 -1.84 -30.11 -21.92
C SER A 148 -3.07 -29.19 -21.87
N LYS A 149 -3.07 -28.20 -20.97
CA LYS A 149 -4.14 -27.20 -20.82
C LYS A 149 -3.94 -25.97 -21.75
N ARG A 150 -2.86 -25.92 -22.51
CA ARG A 150 -2.48 -24.78 -23.37
C ARG A 150 -2.54 -23.46 -22.64
N ARG A 151 -2.06 -23.42 -21.38
CA ARG A 151 -2.19 -22.26 -20.50
C ARG A 151 -1.10 -22.26 -19.43
N ILE A 152 -0.31 -21.18 -19.38
CA ILE A 152 0.65 -20.90 -18.30
C ILE A 152 -0.03 -20.03 -17.25
N VAL A 153 0.09 -20.38 -15.98
CA VAL A 153 -0.60 -19.67 -14.87
C VAL A 153 0.35 -19.44 -13.72
N PHE A 154 0.36 -18.20 -13.23
CA PHE A 154 1.10 -17.81 -12.03
C PHE A 154 0.20 -17.13 -11.01
N ARG A 155 0.55 -17.27 -9.73
CA ARG A 155 0.12 -16.37 -8.68
C ARG A 155 1.27 -15.42 -8.37
N LEU A 156 0.94 -14.13 -8.31
CA LEU A 156 1.85 -13.07 -7.90
C LEU A 156 1.44 -12.58 -6.53
N SER A 157 2.41 -12.40 -5.64
CA SER A 157 2.17 -11.84 -4.31
C SER A 157 3.36 -11.00 -3.89
N ASP A 158 3.10 -10.10 -2.97
CA ASP A 158 4.11 -9.25 -2.36
C ASP A 158 3.84 -9.12 -0.86
N ASN A 159 4.89 -8.87 -0.09
CA ASN A 159 4.80 -8.86 1.36
C ASN A 159 4.29 -7.52 1.92
N LEU A 160 4.51 -6.38 1.21
CA LEU A 160 4.20 -5.07 1.76
C LEU A 160 3.70 -4.05 0.72
N SER A 161 4.54 -3.65 -0.26
CA SER A 161 4.21 -2.55 -1.18
C SER A 161 3.28 -2.95 -2.33
N GLY A 162 3.16 -4.24 -2.57
CA GLY A 162 2.30 -4.82 -3.61
C GLY A 162 2.95 -4.87 -4.99
N VAL A 163 2.47 -5.80 -5.81
CA VAL A 163 2.91 -5.93 -7.21
C VAL A 163 2.44 -4.72 -8.01
N LYS A 164 3.39 -4.02 -8.64
CA LYS A 164 3.13 -2.84 -9.46
C LYS A 164 3.02 -3.17 -10.94
N THR A 165 3.97 -3.95 -11.46
CA THR A 165 4.00 -4.32 -12.89
C THR A 165 4.51 -5.74 -13.06
N TYR A 166 4.13 -6.36 -14.17
CA TYR A 166 4.69 -7.62 -14.63
C TYR A 166 4.83 -7.63 -16.15
N ARG A 167 5.80 -8.40 -16.66
CA ARG A 167 6.05 -8.58 -18.09
C ARG A 167 6.43 -10.02 -18.38
N GLY A 168 5.65 -10.69 -19.22
CA GLY A 168 5.95 -12.01 -19.76
C GLY A 168 6.59 -11.94 -21.11
N GLU A 169 7.54 -12.85 -21.38
CA GLU A 169 8.19 -13.04 -22.67
C GLU A 169 8.32 -14.54 -22.96
N ILE A 170 8.13 -14.94 -24.21
CA ILE A 170 8.44 -16.28 -24.70
C ILE A 170 9.40 -16.11 -25.88
N ASP A 171 10.58 -16.76 -25.79
CA ASP A 171 11.68 -16.63 -26.76
C ASP A 171 12.06 -15.16 -27.02
N GLY A 172 12.08 -14.34 -25.98
CA GLY A 172 12.39 -12.91 -26.04
C GLY A 172 11.28 -12.04 -26.66
N ARG A 173 10.14 -12.62 -27.05
CA ARG A 173 8.99 -11.88 -27.59
C ARG A 173 7.93 -11.68 -26.51
N PHE A 174 7.30 -10.51 -26.51
CA PHE A 174 6.24 -10.19 -25.55
C PHE A 174 5.10 -11.21 -25.60
N ALA A 175 4.76 -11.76 -24.42
CA ALA A 175 3.64 -12.66 -24.19
C ALA A 175 2.63 -11.99 -23.26
N LEU A 176 1.39 -11.82 -23.73
CA LEU A 176 0.33 -11.16 -22.95
C LEU A 176 -0.18 -12.10 -21.87
N PHE A 177 0.21 -11.84 -20.62
CA PHE A 177 -0.40 -12.45 -19.44
C PHE A 177 -1.58 -11.61 -18.98
N GLU A 178 -2.77 -12.17 -19.00
CA GLU A 178 -3.99 -11.51 -18.54
C GLU A 178 -4.21 -11.78 -17.05
N MET A 179 -4.55 -10.73 -16.29
CA MET A 179 -4.90 -10.85 -14.88
C MET A 179 -6.37 -11.25 -14.74
N ASN A 180 -6.65 -12.45 -14.23
CA ASN A 180 -8.01 -12.98 -14.08
C ASN A 180 -8.66 -12.59 -12.74
N ASN A 181 -7.84 -12.35 -11.73
CA ASN A 181 -8.22 -11.77 -10.45
C ASN A 181 -6.99 -11.07 -9.86
N ARG A 182 -7.12 -10.44 -8.69
CA ARG A 182 -6.10 -9.53 -8.12
C ARG A 182 -4.68 -10.08 -8.00
N SER A 183 -4.46 -11.39 -8.14
CA SER A 183 -3.15 -12.00 -7.92
C SER A 183 -2.80 -13.13 -8.90
N VAL A 184 -3.71 -13.52 -9.80
CA VAL A 184 -3.47 -14.62 -10.74
C VAL A 184 -3.42 -14.10 -12.15
N ILE A 185 -2.28 -14.38 -12.84
CA ILE A 185 -2.08 -14.05 -14.23
C ILE A 185 -2.00 -15.31 -15.07
N ALA A 186 -2.44 -15.24 -16.32
CA ALA A 186 -2.41 -16.38 -17.24
C ALA A 186 -2.09 -15.96 -18.67
N TYR A 187 -1.26 -16.76 -19.34
CA TYR A 187 -1.03 -16.73 -20.77
C TYR A 187 -1.71 -17.94 -21.43
N ARG A 188 -2.49 -17.74 -22.49
CA ARG A 188 -3.07 -18.80 -23.31
C ARG A 188 -2.24 -19.00 -24.57
N PHE A 189 -1.93 -20.26 -24.91
CA PHE A 189 -1.18 -20.59 -26.11
C PHE A 189 -2.00 -20.22 -27.36
N ASP A 190 -1.41 -19.41 -28.21
CA ASP A 190 -1.96 -19.04 -29.51
C ASP A 190 -1.11 -19.70 -30.61
N PRO A 191 -1.64 -20.67 -31.37
CA PRO A 191 -0.91 -21.35 -32.44
C PRO A 191 -0.40 -20.41 -33.54
N LYS A 192 -0.99 -19.21 -33.68
CA LYS A 192 -0.54 -18.20 -34.63
C LYS A 192 0.71 -17.47 -34.17
N ARG A 193 0.99 -17.48 -32.85
CA ARG A 193 2.10 -16.74 -32.23
C ARG A 193 3.17 -17.64 -31.63
N LEU A 194 2.80 -18.85 -31.26
CA LEU A 194 3.69 -19.83 -30.64
C LEU A 194 3.70 -21.11 -31.53
N SER A 195 4.83 -21.41 -32.14
CA SER A 195 5.02 -22.62 -32.96
C SER A 195 5.14 -23.87 -32.10
N LYS A 196 5.19 -25.05 -32.73
CA LYS A 196 5.58 -26.28 -32.04
C LYS A 196 7.08 -26.28 -31.77
N GLY A 197 7.50 -26.77 -30.60
CA GLY A 197 8.91 -26.86 -30.25
C GLY A 197 9.18 -26.52 -28.79
N THR A 198 10.46 -26.37 -28.47
CA THR A 198 10.92 -25.96 -27.12
C THR A 198 11.02 -24.44 -27.05
N HIS A 199 10.49 -23.88 -25.97
CA HIS A 199 10.39 -22.46 -25.74
C HIS A 199 10.97 -22.07 -24.39
N MET A 200 11.48 -20.84 -24.30
CA MET A 200 11.95 -20.24 -23.05
C MET A 200 10.99 -19.15 -22.59
N LEU A 201 10.33 -19.38 -21.48
CA LEU A 201 9.52 -18.39 -20.77
C LEU A 201 10.39 -17.55 -19.85
N ARG A 202 10.19 -16.23 -19.86
CA ARG A 202 10.69 -15.28 -18.87
C ARG A 202 9.55 -14.44 -18.35
N LEU A 203 9.37 -14.38 -17.04
CA LEU A 203 8.39 -13.50 -16.37
C LEU A 203 9.14 -12.61 -15.38
N SER A 204 9.08 -11.31 -15.59
CA SER A 204 9.58 -10.28 -14.67
C SER A 204 8.40 -9.67 -13.92
N VAL A 205 8.54 -9.48 -12.60
CA VAL A 205 7.54 -8.88 -11.73
C VAL A 205 8.21 -7.86 -10.82
N ILE A 206 7.67 -6.66 -10.77
CA ILE A 206 8.23 -5.53 -10.02
C ILE A 206 7.16 -4.99 -9.05
N ASP A 207 7.56 -4.73 -7.79
CA ASP A 207 6.71 -4.11 -6.78
C ASP A 207 6.66 -2.58 -6.88
N ALA A 208 5.99 -1.91 -5.93
CA ALA A 208 5.90 -0.46 -5.91
C ALA A 208 7.21 0.23 -5.50
N CYS A 209 8.13 -0.48 -4.86
CA CYS A 209 9.45 0.00 -4.44
C CYS A 209 10.54 -0.18 -5.50
N GLY A 210 10.23 -0.95 -6.56
CA GLY A 210 11.15 -1.26 -7.65
C GLY A 210 12.01 -2.51 -7.40
N ASN A 211 11.65 -3.35 -6.42
CA ASN A 211 12.27 -4.65 -6.25
C ASN A 211 11.74 -5.61 -7.32
N GLU A 212 12.63 -6.35 -8.00
CA GLU A 212 12.29 -7.20 -9.13
C GLU A 212 12.53 -8.67 -8.81
N SER A 213 11.57 -9.51 -9.21
CA SER A 213 11.72 -10.97 -9.33
C SER A 213 11.63 -11.40 -10.78
N ILE A 214 12.47 -12.37 -11.15
CA ILE A 214 12.46 -12.97 -12.49
C ILE A 214 12.26 -14.47 -12.34
N TYR A 215 11.31 -15.01 -13.11
CA TYR A 215 11.08 -16.46 -13.25
C TYR A 215 11.35 -16.88 -14.70
N THR A 216 12.16 -17.93 -14.86
CA THR A 216 12.45 -18.53 -16.18
C THR A 216 12.06 -20.00 -16.18
N TYR A 217 11.53 -20.48 -17.29
CA TYR A 217 11.12 -21.86 -17.45
C TYR A 217 11.15 -22.31 -18.92
N SER A 218 11.75 -23.49 -19.18
CA SER A 218 11.73 -24.09 -20.50
C SER A 218 10.57 -25.09 -20.60
N PHE A 219 9.80 -25.05 -21.67
CA PHE A 219 8.70 -25.98 -21.95
C PHE A 219 8.65 -26.35 -23.43
N THR A 220 8.15 -27.56 -23.70
CA THR A 220 7.97 -28.05 -25.09
C THR A 220 6.48 -28.16 -25.39
N TRP A 221 6.06 -27.53 -26.49
CA TRP A 221 4.65 -27.51 -26.93
C TRP A 221 4.44 -28.02 -28.34
#